data_fac937e41435d3dd7c529e8c6509996e
#
_entry.id   fac937e41435d3dd7c529e8c6509996e
#
_cell.length_a   1.000
_cell.length_b   1.000
_cell.length_c   1.000
_cell.angle_alpha   90.00
_cell.angle_beta   90.00
_cell.angle_gamma   90.00
#
_symmetry.space_group_name_H-M   'P 1'
#
loop_
_entity.id
_entity.type
_entity.pdbx_description
1 polymer ?
#
loop_
_entity_poly.entity_id
_entity_poly.type
_entity_poly.pdbx_seq_one_letter_code
_entity_poly.pdbx_strand_id
1 'polypeptide(L)'
;VVKTARTMKKAVAILQPIIESEKEEGATAAGKVLLATVKGDVHDIGKNIVSVVMACNGYDIVDLGVMVPAETIVQHAIEEKVDMIGLSGLITPSLDEMVHVAIELEKAGLDVPLLIGGATTSPLHTALKIAPVYHAPVIHLKDASQNATVAAKLMNPETKEELEEELHEIGRAHV
;
A
#
# COMPACT_ATOMS: atom_id res chain seq x y z
N VAL A 1 -22.90 -6.14 9.44
CA VAL A 1 -21.69 -5.98 8.59
C VAL A 1 -21.98 -5.08 7.38
N VAL A 2 -22.94 -5.41 6.47
CA VAL A 2 -23.22 -4.64 5.23
C VAL A 2 -23.65 -3.19 5.52
N LYS A 3 -24.52 -2.98 6.54
CA LYS A 3 -24.95 -1.61 6.94
C LYS A 3 -23.78 -0.80 7.47
N THR A 4 -22.88 -1.41 8.26
CA THR A 4 -21.69 -0.76 8.83
C THR A 4 -20.74 -0.34 7.72
N ALA A 5 -20.46 -1.24 6.77
CA ALA A 5 -19.61 -0.94 5.60
C ALA A 5 -20.17 0.22 4.75
N ARG A 6 -21.50 0.23 4.52
CA ARG A 6 -22.15 1.34 3.79
C ARG A 6 -22.05 2.67 4.55
N THR A 7 -22.18 2.65 5.88
CA THR A 7 -22.03 3.85 6.71
C THR A 7 -20.60 4.37 6.67
N MET A 8 -19.61 3.47 6.76
CA MET A 8 -18.19 3.83 6.62
C MET A 8 -17.90 4.48 5.27
N LYS A 9 -18.34 3.88 4.16
CA LYS A 9 -18.16 4.47 2.82
C LYS A 9 -18.78 5.87 2.71
N LYS A 10 -19.96 6.09 3.29
CA LYS A 10 -20.59 7.43 3.32
C LYS A 10 -19.80 8.41 4.16
N ALA A 11 -19.31 8.01 5.32
CA ALA A 11 -18.49 8.86 6.19
C ALA A 11 -17.20 9.28 5.49
N VAL A 12 -16.50 8.32 4.86
CA VAL A 12 -15.30 8.59 4.06
C VAL A 12 -15.58 9.56 2.91
N ALA A 13 -16.67 9.34 2.16
CA ALA A 13 -17.04 10.22 1.05
C ALA A 13 -17.36 11.66 1.47
N ILE A 14 -17.78 11.88 2.72
CA ILE A 14 -18.01 13.22 3.28
C ILE A 14 -16.70 13.84 3.79
N LEU A 15 -15.84 13.05 4.42
CA LEU A 15 -14.62 13.54 5.03
C LEU A 15 -13.52 13.85 4.00
N GLN A 16 -13.43 13.06 2.95
CA GLN A 16 -12.36 13.18 1.95
C GLN A 16 -12.29 14.56 1.29
N PRO A 17 -13.39 15.17 0.81
CA PRO A 17 -13.37 16.54 0.28
C PRO A 17 -12.99 17.59 1.32
N ILE A 18 -13.36 17.38 2.60
CA ILE A 18 -13.02 18.30 3.69
C ILE A 18 -11.50 18.24 3.94
N ILE A 19 -10.92 17.05 4.04
CA ILE A 19 -9.49 16.83 4.21
C ILE A 19 -8.71 17.45 3.04
N GLU A 20 -9.21 17.26 1.81
CA GLU A 20 -8.59 17.85 0.62
C GLU A 20 -8.65 19.39 0.63
N SER A 21 -9.75 19.96 1.13
CA SER A 21 -9.90 21.42 1.23
C SER A 21 -9.10 22.06 2.37
N GLU A 22 -8.78 21.30 3.41
CA GLU A 22 -7.95 21.75 4.55
C GLU A 22 -6.44 21.61 4.30
N LYS A 23 -6.03 20.94 3.22
CA LYS A 23 -4.63 20.97 2.77
C LYS A 23 -4.30 22.43 2.42
N GLU A 24 -3.39 23.05 3.18
CA GLU A 24 -2.93 24.40 2.90
C GLU A 24 -2.38 24.48 1.46
N GLU A 25 -2.83 25.49 0.70
CA GLU A 25 -2.29 25.78 -0.63
C GLU A 25 -0.79 26.06 -0.50
N GLY A 26 0.04 25.14 -0.98
CA GLY A 26 1.50 25.22 -0.92
C GLY A 26 2.17 24.31 0.10
N ALA A 27 1.44 23.51 0.89
CA ALA A 27 2.05 22.43 1.68
C ALA A 27 2.58 21.35 0.72
N THR A 28 3.89 21.10 0.78
CA THR A 28 4.49 19.95 0.06
C THR A 28 3.92 18.68 0.66
N ALA A 29 3.36 17.81 -0.18
CA ALA A 29 2.88 16.49 0.26
C ALA A 29 4.02 15.72 0.95
N ALA A 30 3.69 14.96 1.99
CA ALA A 30 4.66 14.09 2.69
C ALA A 30 5.21 12.99 1.77
N GLY A 31 4.52 12.71 0.67
CA GLY A 31 4.84 11.74 -0.37
C GLY A 31 3.58 11.38 -1.15
N LYS A 32 3.75 10.63 -2.24
CA LYS A 32 2.66 10.15 -3.09
C LYS A 32 2.52 8.64 -2.96
N VAL A 33 1.32 8.16 -2.67
CA VAL A 33 1.02 6.73 -2.42
C VAL A 33 0.02 6.22 -3.43
N LEU A 34 0.38 5.17 -4.17
CA LEU A 34 -0.55 4.45 -5.02
C LEU A 34 -1.22 3.33 -4.22
N LEU A 35 -2.55 3.24 -4.28
CA LEU A 35 -3.33 2.20 -3.63
C LEU A 35 -4.14 1.40 -4.66
N ALA A 36 -4.10 0.09 -4.57
CA ALA A 36 -4.87 -0.79 -5.44
C ALA A 36 -5.34 -2.06 -4.71
N THR A 37 -6.56 -2.51 -5.01
CA THR A 37 -6.96 -3.89 -4.75
C THR A 37 -6.61 -4.72 -5.98
N VAL A 38 -5.85 -5.78 -5.78
CA VAL A 38 -5.26 -6.57 -6.87
C VAL A 38 -6.32 -7.26 -7.74
N LYS A 39 -5.93 -7.66 -8.93
CA LYS A 39 -6.79 -8.33 -9.91
C LYS A 39 -7.57 -9.50 -9.30
N GLY A 40 -8.85 -9.62 -9.70
CA GLY A 40 -9.75 -10.65 -9.21
C GLY A 40 -10.36 -10.38 -7.83
N ASP A 41 -9.97 -9.32 -7.14
CA ASP A 41 -10.50 -8.96 -5.83
C ASP A 41 -11.29 -7.64 -5.88
N VAL A 42 -12.47 -7.63 -5.24
CA VAL A 42 -13.40 -6.48 -5.22
C VAL A 42 -13.53 -5.83 -3.84
N HIS A 43 -12.77 -6.31 -2.86
CA HIS A 43 -12.88 -5.85 -1.49
C HIS A 43 -12.06 -4.58 -1.28
N ASP A 44 -12.73 -3.44 -1.16
CA ASP A 44 -12.12 -2.11 -1.12
C ASP A 44 -12.18 -1.41 0.25
N ILE A 45 -12.92 -1.95 1.22
CA ILE A 45 -13.15 -1.27 2.50
C ILE A 45 -11.83 -0.99 3.24
N GLY A 46 -10.97 -2.00 3.36
CA GLY A 46 -9.67 -1.86 4.01
C GLY A 46 -8.78 -0.83 3.31
N LYS A 47 -8.70 -0.91 1.97
CA LYS A 47 -7.95 0.03 1.14
C LYS A 47 -8.46 1.48 1.32
N ASN A 48 -9.78 1.67 1.32
CA ASN A 48 -10.37 3.00 1.49
C ASN A 48 -10.09 3.59 2.88
N ILE A 49 -10.03 2.76 3.92
CA ILE A 49 -9.62 3.21 5.26
C ILE A 49 -8.15 3.65 5.24
N VAL A 50 -7.26 2.88 4.62
CA VAL A 50 -5.85 3.24 4.45
C VAL A 50 -5.72 4.56 3.68
N SER A 51 -6.48 4.73 2.59
CA SER A 51 -6.50 5.98 1.81
C SER A 51 -6.80 7.20 2.69
N VAL A 52 -7.84 7.11 3.53
CA VAL A 52 -8.19 8.21 4.45
C VAL A 52 -7.11 8.44 5.49
N VAL A 53 -6.57 7.39 6.11
CA VAL A 53 -5.50 7.51 7.11
C VAL A 53 -4.28 8.19 6.51
N MET A 54 -3.86 7.78 5.30
CA MET A 54 -2.71 8.36 4.63
C MET A 54 -2.95 9.81 4.21
N ALA A 55 -4.13 10.12 3.66
CA ALA A 55 -4.51 11.49 3.29
C ALA A 55 -4.53 12.43 4.51
N CYS A 56 -5.04 11.98 5.66
CA CYS A 56 -4.99 12.71 6.93
C CYS A 56 -3.56 12.98 7.44
N ASN A 57 -2.58 12.17 7.01
CA ASN A 57 -1.17 12.34 7.33
C ASN A 57 -0.38 13.09 6.23
N GLY A 58 -1.07 13.75 5.32
CA GLY A 58 -0.46 14.64 4.33
C GLY A 58 0.06 13.95 3.06
N TYR A 59 -0.24 12.68 2.84
CA TYR A 59 0.13 11.97 1.61
C TYR A 59 -0.86 12.25 0.48
N ASP A 60 -0.35 12.37 -0.74
CA ASP A 60 -1.16 12.37 -1.94
C ASP A 60 -1.50 10.94 -2.34
N ILE A 61 -2.78 10.69 -2.61
CA ILE A 61 -3.28 9.33 -2.87
C ILE A 61 -3.67 9.17 -4.35
N VAL A 62 -3.08 8.18 -4.99
CA VAL A 62 -3.48 7.67 -6.31
C VAL A 62 -4.22 6.36 -6.09
N ASP A 63 -5.55 6.41 -6.04
CA ASP A 63 -6.37 5.21 -5.82
C ASP A 63 -6.86 4.64 -7.15
N LEU A 64 -6.34 3.46 -7.53
CA LEU A 64 -6.70 2.76 -8.76
C LEU A 64 -8.00 1.92 -8.62
N GLY A 65 -8.57 1.83 -7.43
CA GLY A 65 -9.79 1.06 -7.19
C GLY A 65 -9.55 -0.43 -6.97
N VAL A 66 -10.41 -1.26 -7.56
CA VAL A 66 -10.44 -2.72 -7.36
C VAL A 66 -10.19 -3.46 -8.67
N MET A 67 -9.83 -4.75 -8.58
CA MET A 67 -9.58 -5.64 -9.73
C MET A 67 -8.48 -5.09 -10.66
N VAL A 68 -7.46 -4.45 -10.10
CA VAL A 68 -6.44 -3.75 -10.88
C VAL A 68 -5.37 -4.73 -11.35
N PRO A 69 -5.13 -4.85 -12.68
CA PRO A 69 -4.06 -5.68 -13.22
C PRO A 69 -2.67 -5.17 -12.81
N ALA A 70 -1.68 -6.06 -12.72
CA ALA A 70 -0.30 -5.74 -12.36
C ALA A 70 0.30 -4.68 -13.32
N GLU A 71 0.08 -4.83 -14.61
CA GLU A 71 0.59 -3.93 -15.65
C GLU A 71 0.05 -2.49 -15.45
N THR A 72 -1.21 -2.37 -15.05
CA THR A 72 -1.84 -1.07 -14.76
C THR A 72 -1.22 -0.42 -13.51
N ILE A 73 -0.93 -1.21 -12.47
CA ILE A 73 -0.26 -0.73 -11.26
C ILE A 73 1.12 -0.20 -11.61
N VAL A 74 1.91 -0.96 -12.37
CA VAL A 74 3.26 -0.56 -12.80
C VAL A 74 3.22 0.71 -13.63
N GLN A 75 2.31 0.77 -14.62
CA GLN A 75 2.19 1.94 -15.50
C GLN A 75 1.90 3.21 -14.69
N HIS A 76 0.90 3.18 -13.80
CA HIS A 76 0.56 4.36 -12.99
C HIS A 76 1.66 4.69 -11.98
N ALA A 77 2.37 3.71 -11.44
CA ALA A 77 3.50 3.95 -10.54
C ALA A 77 4.61 4.78 -11.24
N ILE A 78 4.87 4.49 -12.52
CA ILE A 78 5.85 5.21 -13.33
C ILE A 78 5.32 6.61 -13.69
N GLU A 79 4.09 6.69 -14.23
CA GLU A 79 3.49 7.95 -14.70
C GLU A 79 3.33 8.97 -13.58
N GLU A 80 2.84 8.51 -12.43
CA GLU A 80 2.57 9.35 -11.25
C GLU A 80 3.81 9.59 -10.39
N LYS A 81 4.91 8.86 -10.63
CA LYS A 81 6.16 8.93 -9.84
C LYS A 81 5.88 8.77 -8.35
N VAL A 82 5.23 7.67 -8.00
CA VAL A 82 4.82 7.41 -6.62
C VAL A 82 6.01 7.04 -5.74
N ASP A 83 5.95 7.41 -4.46
CA ASP A 83 6.99 7.12 -3.47
C ASP A 83 6.78 5.76 -2.80
N MET A 84 5.56 5.22 -2.84
CA MET A 84 5.23 3.90 -2.32
C MET A 84 3.95 3.34 -2.93
N ILE A 85 3.80 2.01 -2.90
CA ILE A 85 2.64 1.30 -3.45
C ILE A 85 2.00 0.46 -2.33
N GLY A 86 0.69 0.60 -2.13
CA GLY A 86 -0.08 -0.22 -1.22
C GLY A 86 -1.00 -1.19 -1.96
N LEU A 87 -0.82 -2.49 -1.73
CA LEU A 87 -1.65 -3.54 -2.29
C LEU A 87 -2.62 -4.09 -1.25
N SER A 88 -3.87 -4.27 -1.65
CA SER A 88 -4.92 -4.86 -0.83
C SER A 88 -5.48 -6.12 -1.48
N GLY A 89 -5.78 -7.13 -0.65
CA GLY A 89 -6.46 -8.35 -1.06
C GLY A 89 -7.12 -9.06 0.11
N LEU A 90 -8.28 -9.68 -0.12
CA LEU A 90 -9.06 -10.35 0.91
C LEU A 90 -9.25 -11.85 0.63
N ILE A 91 -9.05 -12.31 -0.58
CA ILE A 91 -9.26 -13.70 -0.99
C ILE A 91 -7.91 -14.38 -1.28
N THR A 92 -7.88 -15.71 -1.17
CA THR A 92 -6.64 -16.47 -1.35
C THR A 92 -5.95 -16.22 -2.70
N PRO A 93 -6.66 -16.13 -3.84
CA PRO A 93 -6.03 -15.82 -5.13
C PRO A 93 -5.33 -14.46 -5.17
N SER A 94 -5.71 -13.51 -4.31
CA SER A 94 -5.06 -12.19 -4.23
C SER A 94 -3.59 -12.29 -3.80
N LEU A 95 -3.23 -13.35 -3.06
CA LEU A 95 -1.85 -13.58 -2.62
C LEU A 95 -0.91 -13.83 -3.80
N ASP A 96 -1.35 -14.61 -4.79
CA ASP A 96 -0.57 -14.89 -6.00
C ASP A 96 -0.49 -13.66 -6.91
N GLU A 97 -1.57 -12.87 -6.97
CA GLU A 97 -1.58 -11.60 -7.71
C GLU A 97 -0.63 -10.56 -7.10
N MET A 98 -0.47 -10.52 -5.76
CA MET A 98 0.51 -9.65 -5.11
C MET A 98 1.95 -10.04 -5.47
N VAL A 99 2.24 -11.35 -5.55
CA VAL A 99 3.54 -11.85 -6.04
C VAL A 99 3.75 -11.43 -7.50
N HIS A 100 2.71 -11.56 -8.34
CA HIS A 100 2.77 -11.15 -9.74
C HIS A 100 3.05 -9.65 -9.89
N VAL A 101 2.38 -8.79 -9.10
CA VAL A 101 2.67 -7.35 -9.09
C VAL A 101 4.13 -7.08 -8.73
N ALA A 102 4.67 -7.73 -7.69
CA ALA A 102 6.07 -7.57 -7.30
C ALA A 102 7.05 -7.96 -8.41
N ILE A 103 6.79 -9.04 -9.14
CA ILE A 103 7.58 -9.47 -10.29
C ILE A 103 7.53 -8.43 -11.43
N GLU A 104 6.37 -7.87 -11.71
CA GLU A 104 6.24 -6.86 -12.77
C GLU A 104 6.90 -5.52 -12.39
N LEU A 105 6.86 -5.14 -11.10
CA LEU A 105 7.61 -3.98 -10.58
C LEU A 105 9.12 -4.19 -10.72
N GLU A 106 9.62 -5.40 -10.37
CA GLU A 106 11.02 -5.78 -10.54
C GLU A 106 11.48 -5.71 -12.00
N LYS A 107 10.69 -6.26 -12.91
CA LYS A 107 10.98 -6.19 -14.37
C LYS A 107 11.01 -4.77 -14.90
N ALA A 108 10.19 -3.89 -14.33
CA ALA A 108 10.17 -2.47 -14.70
C ALA A 108 11.33 -1.67 -14.10
N GLY A 109 12.13 -2.28 -13.21
CA GLY A 109 13.25 -1.61 -12.53
C GLY A 109 12.82 -0.53 -11.55
N LEU A 110 11.63 -0.67 -10.96
CA LEU A 110 11.12 0.27 -9.97
C LEU A 110 11.68 -0.04 -8.59
N ASP A 111 12.22 0.98 -7.92
CA ASP A 111 12.71 0.92 -6.54
C ASP A 111 11.75 1.65 -5.60
N VAL A 112 10.50 1.15 -5.52
CA VAL A 112 9.43 1.76 -4.74
C VAL A 112 8.96 0.79 -3.66
N PRO A 113 8.96 1.18 -2.37
CA PRO A 113 8.49 0.33 -1.29
C PRO A 113 7.08 -0.20 -1.51
N LEU A 114 6.87 -1.48 -1.19
CA LEU A 114 5.61 -2.20 -1.37
C LEU A 114 4.97 -2.52 -0.02
N LEU A 115 3.80 -1.94 0.23
CA LEU A 115 3.01 -2.15 1.44
C LEU A 115 1.94 -3.21 1.16
N ILE A 116 1.92 -4.29 1.93
CA ILE A 116 1.00 -5.42 1.74
C ILE A 116 -0.03 -5.44 2.87
N GLY A 117 -1.30 -5.35 2.51
CA GLY A 117 -2.41 -5.38 3.46
C GLY A 117 -3.58 -6.22 2.98
N GLY A 118 -4.44 -6.59 3.95
CA GLY A 118 -5.64 -7.38 3.71
C GLY A 118 -5.73 -8.60 4.62
N ALA A 119 -6.95 -9.10 4.85
CA ALA A 119 -7.21 -10.11 5.88
C ALA A 119 -6.58 -11.48 5.61
N THR A 120 -6.27 -11.81 4.35
CA THR A 120 -5.60 -13.07 3.98
C THR A 120 -4.09 -12.95 3.95
N THR A 121 -3.56 -11.73 3.99
CA THR A 121 -2.11 -11.50 3.96
C THR A 121 -1.48 -11.82 5.32
N SER A 122 -0.21 -12.15 5.32
CA SER A 122 0.55 -12.42 6.54
C SER A 122 2.02 -12.00 6.39
N PRO A 123 2.71 -11.71 7.50
CA PRO A 123 4.16 -11.45 7.47
C PRO A 123 4.94 -12.59 6.82
N LEU A 124 4.55 -13.83 7.11
CA LEU A 124 5.21 -15.03 6.58
C LEU A 124 5.07 -15.12 5.05
N HIS A 125 3.86 -14.94 4.50
CA HIS A 125 3.66 -14.94 3.05
C HIS A 125 4.44 -13.81 2.38
N THR A 126 4.41 -12.62 2.96
CA THR A 126 5.13 -11.44 2.46
C THR A 126 6.63 -11.71 2.40
N ALA A 127 7.22 -12.24 3.48
CA ALA A 127 8.65 -12.51 3.57
C ALA A 127 9.11 -13.67 2.67
N LEU A 128 8.29 -14.73 2.50
CA LEU A 128 8.70 -15.92 1.77
C LEU A 128 8.30 -15.94 0.29
N LYS A 129 7.30 -15.17 -0.12
CA LYS A 129 6.75 -15.21 -1.48
C LYS A 129 6.88 -13.90 -2.24
N ILE A 130 6.71 -12.75 -1.57
CA ILE A 130 6.75 -11.45 -2.25
C ILE A 130 8.14 -10.84 -2.17
N ALA A 131 8.73 -10.72 -0.99
CA ALA A 131 10.05 -10.11 -0.80
C ALA A 131 11.17 -10.77 -1.61
N PRO A 132 11.22 -12.10 -1.84
CA PRO A 132 12.30 -12.71 -2.63
C PRO A 132 12.27 -12.37 -4.12
N VAL A 133 11.17 -11.86 -4.64
CA VAL A 133 11.00 -11.54 -6.08
C VAL A 133 11.03 -10.04 -6.38
N TYR A 134 11.30 -9.21 -5.37
CA TYR A 134 11.37 -7.77 -5.50
C TYR A 134 12.49 -7.20 -4.62
N HIS A 135 13.37 -6.36 -5.19
CA HIS A 135 14.55 -5.86 -4.49
C HIS A 135 14.26 -4.72 -3.51
N ALA A 136 13.21 -3.90 -3.77
CA ALA A 136 12.82 -2.83 -2.87
C ALA A 136 12.10 -3.36 -1.61
N PRO A 137 11.99 -2.56 -0.53
CA PRO A 137 11.36 -3.00 0.71
C PRO A 137 9.92 -3.47 0.52
N VAL A 138 9.60 -4.66 1.05
CA VAL A 138 8.24 -5.21 1.06
C VAL A 138 7.78 -5.39 2.50
N ILE A 139 6.71 -4.71 2.89
CA ILE A 139 6.30 -4.59 4.28
C ILE A 139 4.85 -5.05 4.44
N HIS A 140 4.63 -6.02 5.33
CA HIS A 140 3.30 -6.43 5.73
C HIS A 140 2.73 -5.49 6.79
N LEU A 141 1.52 -4.98 6.58
CA LEU A 141 0.81 -4.11 7.51
C LEU A 141 -0.47 -4.78 8.00
N LYS A 142 -0.54 -5.00 9.29
CA LYS A 142 -1.64 -5.71 9.94
C LYS A 142 -2.93 -4.90 9.97
N ASP A 143 -2.82 -3.59 10.12
CA ASP A 143 -3.97 -2.69 10.16
C ASP A 143 -3.67 -1.33 9.51
N ALA A 144 -4.73 -0.57 9.25
CA ALA A 144 -4.63 0.69 8.53
C ALA A 144 -3.82 1.76 9.29
N SER A 145 -3.80 1.73 10.63
CA SER A 145 -3.11 2.74 11.44
C SER A 145 -1.59 2.68 11.30
N GLN A 146 -1.04 1.51 10.98
CA GLN A 146 0.39 1.31 10.79
C GLN A 146 0.92 1.98 9.51
N ASN A 147 0.06 2.19 8.50
CA ASN A 147 0.49 2.70 7.20
C ASN A 147 1.19 4.05 7.30
N ALA A 148 0.62 5.02 8.02
CA ALA A 148 1.21 6.35 8.15
C ALA A 148 2.56 6.33 8.89
N THR A 149 2.68 5.52 9.95
CA THR A 149 3.93 5.40 10.72
C THR A 149 5.03 4.75 9.89
N VAL A 150 4.72 3.68 9.16
CA VAL A 150 5.68 3.00 8.30
C VAL A 150 6.07 3.87 7.11
N ALA A 151 5.10 4.55 6.49
CA ALA A 151 5.37 5.50 5.41
C ALA A 151 6.32 6.62 5.85
N ALA A 152 6.12 7.19 7.05
CA ALA A 152 7.01 8.21 7.59
C ALA A 152 8.44 7.68 7.79
N LYS A 153 8.61 6.43 8.23
CA LYS A 153 9.92 5.78 8.34
C LYS A 153 10.58 5.57 6.98
N LEU A 154 9.81 5.17 5.97
CA LEU A 154 10.32 4.95 4.61
C LEU A 154 10.74 6.25 3.91
N MET A 155 10.06 7.36 4.21
CA MET A 155 10.39 8.68 3.65
C MET A 155 11.61 9.33 4.32
N ASN A 156 12.04 8.86 5.48
CA ASN A 156 13.23 9.35 6.18
C ASN A 156 14.41 8.40 5.95
N PRO A 157 15.51 8.85 5.29
CA PRO A 157 16.65 8.00 4.97
C PRO A 157 17.28 7.28 6.17
N GLU A 158 17.34 7.95 7.35
CA GLU A 158 17.95 7.38 8.55
C GLU A 158 17.16 6.20 9.12
N THR A 159 15.83 6.30 9.11
CA THR A 159 14.95 5.23 9.62
C THR A 159 14.59 4.18 8.58
N LYS A 160 14.82 4.48 7.29
CA LYS A 160 14.63 3.53 6.20
C LYS A 160 15.62 2.36 6.31
N GLU A 161 16.91 2.66 6.53
CA GLU A 161 17.95 1.63 6.70
C GLU A 161 17.64 0.71 7.90
N GLU A 162 17.25 1.26 9.04
CA GLU A 162 16.86 0.47 10.22
C GLU A 162 15.66 -0.46 9.92
N LEU A 163 14.68 0.04 9.18
CA LEU A 163 13.49 -0.73 8.81
C LEU A 163 13.84 -1.87 7.82
N GLU A 164 14.74 -1.62 6.89
CA GLU A 164 15.23 -2.64 5.95
C GLU A 164 16.00 -3.76 6.66
N GLU A 165 16.82 -3.42 7.66
CA GLU A 165 17.50 -4.41 8.50
C GLU A 165 16.51 -5.28 9.30
N GLU A 166 15.49 -4.66 9.93
CA GLU A 166 14.42 -5.39 10.63
C GLU A 166 13.68 -6.38 9.70
N LEU A 167 13.39 -5.97 8.47
CA LEU A 167 12.72 -6.82 7.47
C LEU A 167 13.59 -8.00 7.04
N HIS A 168 14.89 -7.78 6.87
CA HIS A 168 15.85 -8.85 6.56
C HIS A 168 15.98 -9.86 7.70
N GLU A 169 15.92 -9.44 8.95
CA GLU A 169 15.92 -10.34 10.11
C GLU A 169 14.65 -11.20 10.16
N ILE A 170 13.48 -10.62 9.90
CA ILE A 170 12.22 -11.37 9.83
C ILE A 170 12.29 -12.45 8.75
N GLY A 171 12.81 -12.13 7.57
CA GLY A 171 13.02 -13.08 6.50
C GLY A 171 13.96 -14.23 6.90
N ARG A 172 15.08 -13.94 7.57
CA ARG A 172 16.05 -14.96 8.04
C ARG A 172 15.50 -15.85 9.15
N ALA A 173 14.68 -15.32 10.04
CA ALA A 173 14.10 -16.08 11.15
C ALA A 173 13.08 -17.14 10.69
N HIS A 174 12.60 -17.08 9.44
CA HIS A 174 11.56 -17.95 8.89
C HIS A 174 12.05 -18.86 7.74
N VAL A 175 13.33 -18.84 7.42
CA VAL A 175 14.02 -19.76 6.50
C VAL A 175 14.75 -20.81 7.30
#